data_ef5560f2eacf514d10b5234a877662e0
#
_entry.id   ef5560f2eacf514d10b5234a877662e0
#
_cell.length_a   1.000
_cell.length_b   1.000
_cell.length_c   1.000
_cell.angle_alpha   90.00
_cell.angle_beta   90.00
_cell.angle_gamma   90.00
#
_symmetry.space_group_name_H-M   'P 1'
#
loop_
_entity.id
_entity.type
_entity.pdbx_description
1 polymer ?
#
loop_
_entity_poly.entity_id
_entity_poly.type
_entity_poly.pdbx_seq_one_letter_code
_entity_poly.pdbx_strand_id
1 'polypeptide(L)'
;MRGCHALELLAKPNIEELNSLAFSMMPPPMHFSIAPELDGADKFIEKARDFGATIGIAHTNATYEQARHAVDIGATSFTHTFNAMTKIHHRMPGCAVCSLDSDDAYTEIICDGEHIHPAMVKLSYKAKPKDKLVLITDSMAATAAPDGEYEIAGTKVYVKNGRATDKDGTLAGSTLTMFE
;
A
#
# COMPACT_ATOMS: atom_id res chain seq x y z
N MET A 1 -5.51 -8.66 -1.36
CA MET A 1 -5.89 -8.83 0.09
C MET A 1 -6.63 -7.60 0.57
N ARG A 2 -7.74 -7.73 1.27
CA ARG A 2 -8.58 -6.57 1.61
C ARG A 2 -8.07 -5.74 2.82
N GLY A 3 -7.26 -6.32 3.71
CA GLY A 3 -6.95 -5.65 4.99
C GLY A 3 -8.23 -5.37 5.80
N CYS A 4 -8.38 -4.17 6.35
CA CYS A 4 -9.57 -3.71 7.09
C CYS A 4 -10.66 -3.07 6.19
N HIS A 5 -10.44 -2.94 4.88
CA HIS A 5 -11.41 -2.31 3.97
C HIS A 5 -12.74 -3.04 3.92
N ALA A 6 -13.85 -2.30 3.86
CA ALA A 6 -15.18 -2.85 3.65
C ALA A 6 -15.29 -3.45 2.23
N LEU A 7 -15.90 -4.64 2.11
CA LEU A 7 -15.97 -5.37 0.83
C LEU A 7 -16.70 -4.58 -0.27
N GLU A 8 -17.72 -3.85 0.10
CA GLU A 8 -18.53 -3.02 -0.79
C GLU A 8 -17.80 -1.83 -1.39
N LEU A 9 -16.66 -1.46 -0.81
CA LEU A 9 -15.81 -0.38 -1.32
C LEU A 9 -14.69 -0.86 -2.25
N LEU A 10 -14.54 -2.18 -2.38
CA LEU A 10 -13.55 -2.76 -3.29
C LEU A 10 -14.10 -2.80 -4.70
N ALA A 11 -13.37 -2.22 -5.65
CA ALA A 11 -13.73 -2.19 -7.06
C ALA A 11 -12.61 -2.76 -7.95
N LYS A 12 -12.99 -3.21 -9.15
CA LYS A 12 -12.02 -3.52 -10.20
C LYS A 12 -11.45 -2.23 -10.77
N PRO A 13 -10.23 -2.26 -11.36
CA PRO A 13 -9.70 -1.13 -12.10
C PRO A 13 -10.69 -0.62 -13.15
N ASN A 14 -10.97 0.70 -13.14
CA ASN A 14 -11.97 1.32 -14.01
C ASN A 14 -11.34 2.47 -14.82
N ILE A 15 -11.18 2.26 -16.12
CA ILE A 15 -10.57 3.24 -17.04
C ILE A 15 -11.49 4.45 -17.27
N GLU A 16 -12.81 4.28 -17.26
CA GLU A 16 -13.75 5.40 -17.44
C GLU A 16 -13.69 6.36 -16.24
N GLU A 17 -13.63 5.81 -15.05
CA GLU A 17 -13.46 6.59 -13.82
C GLU A 17 -12.10 7.30 -13.81
N LEU A 18 -11.01 6.61 -14.17
CA LEU A 18 -9.68 7.20 -14.32
C LEU A 18 -9.69 8.37 -15.30
N ASN A 19 -10.30 8.21 -16.48
CA ASN A 19 -10.44 9.28 -17.46
C ASN A 19 -11.23 10.48 -16.90
N SER A 20 -12.34 10.21 -16.20
CA SER A 20 -13.16 11.27 -15.59
C SER A 20 -12.36 12.08 -14.56
N LEU A 21 -11.58 11.42 -13.72
CA LEU A 21 -10.70 12.06 -12.75
C LEU A 21 -9.62 12.90 -13.44
N ALA A 22 -8.96 12.36 -14.45
CA ALA A 22 -7.90 13.06 -15.19
C ALA A 22 -8.40 14.30 -15.93
N PHE A 23 -9.64 14.30 -16.43
CA PHE A 23 -10.23 15.45 -17.12
C PHE A 23 -10.84 16.51 -16.18
N SER A 24 -11.27 16.11 -14.99
CA SER A 24 -11.92 17.03 -14.04
C SER A 24 -10.94 17.92 -13.28
N MET A 25 -9.68 17.59 -13.30
CA MET A 25 -8.65 18.26 -12.53
C MET A 25 -7.51 18.71 -13.46
N MET A 26 -7.23 20.00 -13.57
CA MET A 26 -5.93 20.49 -14.09
C MET A 26 -4.86 19.84 -13.19
N PRO A 27 -3.89 19.04 -13.75
CA PRO A 27 -3.48 17.79 -13.10
C PRO A 27 -2.81 18.04 -11.75
N PRO A 28 -3.49 17.80 -10.61
CA PRO A 28 -2.76 17.62 -9.38
C PRO A 28 -1.94 16.34 -9.52
N PRO A 29 -0.85 16.20 -8.78
CA PRO A 29 -0.16 14.93 -8.69
C PRO A 29 -1.17 13.86 -8.21
N MET A 30 -1.43 12.85 -9.04
CA MET A 30 -2.32 11.74 -8.72
C MET A 30 -1.49 10.54 -8.28
N HIS A 31 -1.97 9.83 -7.29
CA HIS A 31 -1.43 8.55 -6.86
C HIS A 31 -2.56 7.52 -6.74
N PHE A 32 -2.39 6.35 -7.35
CA PHE A 32 -3.36 5.27 -7.30
C PHE A 32 -2.73 4.03 -6.67
N SER A 33 -3.45 3.38 -5.75
CA SER A 33 -3.09 2.08 -5.23
C SER A 33 -3.84 0.99 -5.98
N ILE A 34 -3.13 -0.07 -6.40
CA ILE A 34 -3.71 -1.15 -7.21
C ILE A 34 -3.19 -2.52 -6.79
N ALA A 35 -4.04 -3.53 -6.93
CA ALA A 35 -3.66 -4.94 -6.85
C ALA A 35 -3.43 -5.46 -8.29
N PRO A 36 -2.19 -5.72 -8.70
CA PRO A 36 -1.86 -5.97 -10.10
C PRO A 36 -2.38 -7.32 -10.64
N GLU A 37 -2.78 -8.24 -9.77
CA GLU A 37 -3.41 -9.50 -10.18
C GLU A 37 -4.86 -9.35 -10.64
N LEU A 38 -5.45 -8.16 -10.50
CA LEU A 38 -6.84 -7.93 -10.91
C LEU A 38 -6.97 -7.77 -12.42
N ASP A 39 -8.07 -8.30 -12.95
CA ASP A 39 -8.42 -8.12 -14.35
C ASP A 39 -8.55 -6.63 -14.71
N GLY A 40 -7.84 -6.20 -15.77
CA GLY A 40 -7.77 -4.81 -16.22
C GLY A 40 -6.68 -3.96 -15.53
N ALA A 41 -5.91 -4.52 -14.59
CA ALA A 41 -4.86 -3.78 -13.87
C ALA A 41 -3.79 -3.24 -14.81
N ASP A 42 -3.31 -4.03 -15.77
CA ASP A 42 -2.25 -3.61 -16.71
C ASP A 42 -2.67 -2.35 -17.48
N LYS A 43 -3.86 -2.38 -18.08
CA LYS A 43 -4.40 -1.22 -18.82
C LYS A 43 -4.57 0.01 -17.94
N PHE A 44 -4.97 -0.19 -16.68
CA PHE A 44 -5.11 0.89 -15.72
C PHE A 44 -3.75 1.52 -15.39
N ILE A 45 -2.73 0.70 -15.11
CA ILE A 45 -1.37 1.16 -14.80
C ILE A 45 -0.79 1.97 -15.96
N GLU A 46 -0.85 1.42 -17.17
CA GLU A 46 -0.36 2.10 -18.38
C GLU A 46 -1.07 3.43 -18.59
N LYS A 47 -2.39 3.45 -18.48
CA LYS A 47 -3.18 4.66 -18.69
C LYS A 47 -2.96 5.72 -17.60
N ALA A 48 -2.86 5.31 -16.33
CA ALA A 48 -2.57 6.22 -15.23
C ALA A 48 -1.17 6.85 -15.37
N ARG A 49 -0.17 6.04 -15.76
CA ARG A 49 1.17 6.53 -16.10
C ARG A 49 1.13 7.57 -17.23
N ASP A 50 0.36 7.35 -18.30
CA ASP A 50 0.22 8.29 -19.41
C ASP A 50 -0.34 9.64 -18.97
N PHE A 51 -1.13 9.68 -17.90
CA PHE A 51 -1.60 10.91 -17.25
C PHE A 51 -0.59 11.51 -16.25
N GLY A 52 0.58 10.90 -16.10
CA GLY A 52 1.61 11.35 -15.14
C GLY A 52 1.33 10.97 -13.69
N ALA A 53 0.39 10.04 -13.45
CA ALA A 53 0.14 9.54 -12.11
C ALA A 53 1.24 8.59 -11.64
N THR A 54 1.46 8.53 -10.34
CA THR A 54 2.23 7.47 -9.67
C THR A 54 1.33 6.32 -9.27
N ILE A 55 1.85 5.10 -9.26
CA ILE A 55 1.06 3.89 -8.97
C ILE A 55 1.76 3.07 -7.90
N GLY A 56 1.06 2.83 -6.78
CA GLY A 56 1.48 1.96 -5.70
C GLY A 56 0.85 0.56 -5.82
N ILE A 57 1.64 -0.48 -5.69
CA ILE A 57 1.16 -1.86 -5.55
C ILE A 57 0.73 -2.06 -4.10
N ALA A 58 -0.56 -2.34 -3.87
CA ALA A 58 -1.13 -2.40 -2.53
C ALA A 58 -2.23 -3.48 -2.41
N HIS A 59 -2.46 -3.98 -1.19
CA HIS A 59 -3.57 -4.90 -0.86
C HIS A 59 -3.72 -6.08 -1.84
N THR A 60 -2.60 -6.74 -2.15
CA THR A 60 -2.46 -7.64 -3.30
C THR A 60 -2.21 -9.10 -2.90
N ASN A 61 -2.74 -10.03 -3.70
CA ASN A 61 -2.33 -11.44 -3.71
C ASN A 61 -1.37 -11.76 -4.87
N ALA A 62 -0.79 -10.75 -5.51
CA ALA A 62 0.12 -10.92 -6.63
C ALA A 62 1.29 -11.84 -6.29
N THR A 63 1.69 -12.65 -7.26
CA THR A 63 2.98 -13.35 -7.22
C THR A 63 4.12 -12.35 -7.41
N TYR A 64 5.36 -12.81 -7.21
CA TYR A 64 6.54 -12.01 -7.53
C TYR A 64 6.51 -11.53 -8.99
N GLU A 65 6.19 -12.44 -9.92
CA GLU A 65 6.18 -12.16 -11.36
C GLU A 65 5.11 -11.15 -11.76
N GLN A 66 3.92 -11.24 -11.16
CA GLN A 66 2.83 -10.27 -11.38
C GLN A 66 3.21 -8.89 -10.84
N ALA A 67 3.81 -8.82 -9.66
CA ALA A 67 4.27 -7.57 -9.08
C ALA A 67 5.43 -6.97 -9.89
N ARG A 68 6.38 -7.79 -10.36
CA ARG A 68 7.49 -7.35 -11.22
C ARG A 68 6.98 -6.80 -12.56
N HIS A 69 6.05 -7.52 -13.19
CA HIS A 69 5.39 -7.06 -14.41
C HIS A 69 4.73 -5.69 -14.22
N ALA A 70 4.02 -5.48 -13.11
CA ALA A 70 3.39 -4.19 -12.81
C ALA A 70 4.43 -3.05 -12.70
N VAL A 71 5.60 -3.30 -12.13
CA VAL A 71 6.70 -2.33 -12.11
C VAL A 71 7.21 -2.07 -13.52
N ASP A 72 7.41 -3.12 -14.33
CA ASP A 72 7.92 -3.00 -15.69
C ASP A 72 7.00 -2.16 -16.61
N ILE A 73 5.68 -2.19 -16.38
CA ILE A 73 4.70 -1.41 -17.14
C ILE A 73 4.37 -0.03 -16.52
N GLY A 74 4.92 0.29 -15.33
CA GLY A 74 4.84 1.65 -14.78
C GLY A 74 4.41 1.83 -13.34
N ALA A 75 4.23 0.78 -12.54
CA ALA A 75 4.06 0.94 -11.10
C ALA A 75 5.35 1.48 -10.47
N THR A 76 5.20 2.44 -9.55
CA THR A 76 6.30 3.25 -9.03
C THR A 76 6.65 2.96 -7.58
N SER A 77 5.74 2.33 -6.82
CA SER A 77 5.97 2.01 -5.41
C SER A 77 5.23 0.75 -4.96
N PHE A 78 5.62 0.26 -3.78
CA PHE A 78 4.94 -0.78 -3.02
C PHE A 78 4.47 -0.14 -1.71
N THR A 79 3.16 0.01 -1.56
CA THR A 79 2.53 0.67 -0.42
C THR A 79 2.61 -0.22 0.81
N HIS A 80 3.00 0.34 1.97
CA HIS A 80 3.10 -0.33 3.28
C HIS A 80 3.60 -1.78 3.18
N THR A 81 4.76 -1.97 2.53
CA THR A 81 5.37 -3.27 2.24
C THR A 81 5.32 -4.22 3.42
N PHE A 82 5.02 -5.50 3.18
CA PHE A 82 4.69 -6.62 4.05
C PHE A 82 3.23 -6.67 4.52
N ASN A 83 2.52 -5.54 4.55
CA ASN A 83 1.14 -5.48 5.02
C ASN A 83 0.18 -5.70 3.85
N ALA A 84 -0.84 -6.54 4.08
CA ALA A 84 -1.84 -6.90 3.08
C ALA A 84 -1.26 -7.30 1.70
N MET A 85 -0.13 -8.03 1.66
CA MET A 85 0.47 -8.56 0.44
C MET A 85 1.01 -9.99 0.62
N THR A 86 1.37 -10.68 -0.46
CA THR A 86 1.95 -12.01 -0.42
C THR A 86 3.31 -11.98 0.26
N LYS A 87 3.49 -12.95 1.19
CA LYS A 87 4.62 -12.99 2.13
C LYS A 87 5.87 -13.61 1.49
N ILE A 88 7.02 -13.39 2.13
CA ILE A 88 8.29 -14.00 1.77
C ILE A 88 8.24 -15.52 1.96
N HIS A 89 8.50 -16.27 0.89
CA HIS A 89 8.69 -17.71 0.92
C HIS A 89 9.74 -18.11 -0.11
N HIS A 90 10.65 -19.02 0.25
CA HIS A 90 11.86 -19.36 -0.53
C HIS A 90 11.60 -19.96 -1.93
N ARG A 91 10.39 -20.45 -2.22
CA ARG A 91 9.99 -20.97 -3.54
C ARG A 91 8.88 -20.15 -4.20
N MET A 92 8.19 -19.31 -3.46
CA MET A 92 7.15 -18.40 -3.92
C MET A 92 7.40 -17.04 -3.24
N PRO A 93 8.36 -16.25 -3.74
CA PRO A 93 8.88 -15.09 -3.00
C PRO A 93 7.82 -14.02 -2.73
N GLY A 94 6.80 -13.93 -3.56
CA GLY A 94 5.68 -13.02 -3.37
C GLY A 94 6.01 -11.54 -3.63
N CYS A 95 4.99 -10.71 -3.47
CA CYS A 95 5.06 -9.27 -3.69
C CYS A 95 6.06 -8.58 -2.74
N ALA A 96 6.15 -9.04 -1.48
CA ALA A 96 7.08 -8.46 -0.51
C ALA A 96 8.57 -8.61 -0.93
N VAL A 97 8.95 -9.72 -1.56
CA VAL A 97 10.31 -9.86 -2.11
C VAL A 97 10.48 -8.99 -3.34
N CYS A 98 9.49 -8.93 -4.23
CA CYS A 98 9.54 -8.05 -5.39
C CYS A 98 9.75 -6.58 -4.99
N SER A 99 9.09 -6.13 -3.90
CA SER A 99 9.32 -4.79 -3.35
C SER A 99 10.79 -4.55 -2.97
N LEU A 100 11.42 -5.53 -2.30
CA LEU A 100 12.81 -5.39 -1.85
C LEU A 100 13.84 -5.55 -2.97
N ASP A 101 13.50 -6.30 -4.01
CA ASP A 101 14.39 -6.67 -5.12
C ASP A 101 14.31 -5.69 -6.31
N SER A 102 13.29 -4.83 -6.36
CA SER A 102 13.09 -3.86 -7.45
C SER A 102 13.83 -2.56 -7.16
N ASP A 103 14.97 -2.34 -7.81
CA ASP A 103 15.73 -1.09 -7.66
C ASP A 103 15.00 0.14 -8.22
N ASP A 104 14.08 -0.06 -9.17
CA ASP A 104 13.36 1.01 -9.86
C ASP A 104 12.17 1.55 -9.09
N ALA A 105 11.55 0.75 -8.20
CA ALA A 105 10.36 1.12 -7.47
C ALA A 105 10.66 1.51 -6.01
N TYR A 106 9.87 2.40 -5.45
CA TYR A 106 9.95 2.75 -4.03
C TYR A 106 9.34 1.66 -3.15
N THR A 107 9.95 1.41 -2.02
CA THR A 107 9.43 0.53 -0.94
C THR A 107 8.98 1.40 0.21
N GLU A 108 7.68 1.44 0.49
CA GLU A 108 7.12 2.18 1.61
C GLU A 108 6.97 1.25 2.81
N ILE A 109 7.40 1.68 4.01
CA ILE A 109 7.30 0.90 5.25
C ILE A 109 6.76 1.74 6.41
N ILE A 110 5.97 1.11 7.28
CA ILE A 110 5.45 1.70 8.52
C ILE A 110 6.34 1.21 9.66
N CYS A 111 7.06 2.11 10.34
CA CYS A 111 8.07 1.77 11.34
C CYS A 111 7.58 1.93 12.79
N ASP A 112 6.30 1.69 13.07
CA ASP A 112 5.67 1.84 14.38
C ASP A 112 5.93 0.65 15.36
N GLY A 113 6.60 -0.41 14.89
CA GLY A 113 6.82 -1.63 15.68
C GLY A 113 5.61 -2.58 15.77
N GLU A 114 4.44 -2.15 15.30
CA GLU A 114 3.19 -2.93 15.25
C GLU A 114 2.99 -3.58 13.86
N HIS A 115 3.17 -2.79 12.79
CA HIS A 115 2.99 -3.25 11.40
C HIS A 115 4.11 -4.16 10.94
N ILE A 116 5.35 -3.84 11.29
CA ILE A 116 6.52 -4.67 10.94
C ILE A 116 7.49 -4.78 12.12
N HIS A 117 8.06 -5.96 12.29
CA HIS A 117 9.07 -6.20 13.30
C HIS A 117 10.37 -5.42 12.97
N PRO A 118 11.10 -4.86 13.95
CA PRO A 118 12.34 -4.10 13.70
C PRO A 118 13.40 -4.84 12.87
N ALA A 119 13.45 -6.17 12.93
CA ALA A 119 14.33 -6.97 12.07
C ALA A 119 13.96 -6.83 10.58
N MET A 120 12.67 -6.66 10.24
CA MET A 120 12.21 -6.46 8.87
C MET A 120 12.53 -5.04 8.39
N VAL A 121 12.45 -4.03 9.24
CA VAL A 121 12.97 -2.67 8.95
C VAL A 121 14.45 -2.73 8.58
N LYS A 122 15.25 -3.41 9.42
CA LYS A 122 16.69 -3.61 9.17
C LYS A 122 16.97 -4.37 7.87
N LEU A 123 16.16 -5.38 7.56
CA LEU A 123 16.27 -6.13 6.30
C LEU A 123 15.99 -5.24 5.10
N SER A 124 14.89 -4.49 5.13
CA SER A 124 14.51 -3.54 4.08
C SER A 124 15.60 -2.50 3.83
N TYR A 125 16.15 -1.91 4.90
CA TYR A 125 17.24 -0.94 4.80
C TYR A 125 18.52 -1.51 4.17
N LYS A 126 18.79 -2.81 4.35
CA LYS A 126 19.94 -3.49 3.74
C LYS A 126 19.70 -3.90 2.28
N ALA A 127 18.46 -4.26 1.95
CA ALA A 127 18.10 -4.77 0.63
C ALA A 127 17.86 -3.64 -0.38
N LYS A 128 17.26 -2.52 0.07
CA LYS A 128 16.87 -1.41 -0.83
C LYS A 128 17.97 -0.36 -0.98
N PRO A 129 18.13 0.25 -2.17
CA PRO A 129 18.82 1.52 -2.31
C PRO A 129 18.22 2.57 -1.35
N LYS A 130 19.08 3.38 -0.73
CA LYS A 130 18.63 4.32 0.33
C LYS A 130 17.65 5.37 -0.14
N ASP A 131 17.73 5.78 -1.40
CA ASP A 131 16.85 6.72 -2.07
C ASP A 131 15.54 6.07 -2.57
N LYS A 132 15.37 4.76 -2.37
CA LYS A 132 14.18 3.99 -2.74
C LYS A 132 13.43 3.40 -1.54
N LEU A 133 13.86 3.65 -0.33
CA LEU A 133 13.15 3.26 0.90
C LEU A 133 12.46 4.49 1.50
N VAL A 134 11.15 4.42 1.66
CA VAL A 134 10.31 5.52 2.16
C VAL A 134 9.65 5.13 3.47
N LEU A 135 9.76 5.99 4.48
CA LEU A 135 9.01 5.85 5.72
C LEU A 135 7.65 6.52 5.55
N ILE A 136 6.60 5.78 5.87
CA ILE A 136 5.22 6.29 5.87
C ILE A 136 4.57 6.02 7.22
N THR A 137 3.56 6.78 7.54
CA THR A 137 2.79 6.60 8.78
C THR A 137 1.58 5.68 8.56
N ASP A 138 0.94 5.75 7.40
CA ASP A 138 -0.39 5.18 7.19
C ASP A 138 -1.38 5.62 8.29
N SER A 139 -1.27 6.90 8.69
CA SER A 139 -2.03 7.50 9.79
C SER A 139 -3.52 7.55 9.48
N MET A 140 -4.32 7.28 10.51
CA MET A 140 -5.77 7.38 10.44
C MET A 140 -6.31 8.51 11.34
N ALA A 141 -7.63 8.72 11.36
CA ALA A 141 -8.28 9.81 12.07
C ALA A 141 -8.02 9.85 13.59
N ALA A 142 -7.53 8.76 14.18
CA ALA A 142 -7.18 8.71 15.61
C ALA A 142 -5.73 9.15 15.89
N THR A 143 -4.94 9.53 14.90
CA THR A 143 -3.57 10.01 15.12
C THR A 143 -3.59 11.26 15.99
N ALA A 144 -2.79 11.26 17.05
CA ALA A 144 -2.77 12.30 18.09
C ALA A 144 -4.12 12.51 18.82
N ALA A 145 -5.03 11.53 18.77
CA ALA A 145 -6.31 11.55 19.49
C ALA A 145 -6.30 10.51 20.63
N PRO A 146 -7.22 10.61 21.62
CA PRO A 146 -7.31 9.64 22.71
C PRO A 146 -7.66 8.23 22.23
N ASP A 147 -7.35 7.22 23.03
CA ASP A 147 -7.90 5.87 22.83
C ASP A 147 -9.44 5.90 22.76
N GLY A 148 -10.02 5.10 21.88
CA GLY A 148 -11.47 5.11 21.66
C GLY A 148 -11.92 4.40 20.39
N GLU A 149 -13.19 4.64 20.01
CA GLU A 149 -13.79 4.13 18.78
C GLU A 149 -13.71 5.19 17.68
N TYR A 150 -13.29 4.77 16.50
CA TYR A 150 -13.15 5.59 15.31
C TYR A 150 -13.75 4.87 14.10
N GLU A 151 -13.67 5.48 12.94
CA GLU A 151 -14.14 4.90 11.68
C GLU A 151 -13.15 5.17 10.54
N ILE A 152 -12.91 4.15 9.72
CA ILE A 152 -12.21 4.27 8.44
C ILE A 152 -13.10 3.68 7.34
N ALA A 153 -13.51 4.51 6.39
CA ALA A 153 -14.29 4.08 5.23
C ALA A 153 -15.46 3.13 5.60
N GLY A 154 -16.27 3.51 6.59
CA GLY A 154 -17.42 2.73 7.05
C GLY A 154 -17.09 1.55 7.98
N THR A 155 -15.82 1.28 8.23
CA THR A 155 -15.39 0.22 9.15
C THR A 155 -15.06 0.81 10.52
N LYS A 156 -15.67 0.26 11.58
CA LYS A 156 -15.34 0.64 12.97
C LYS A 156 -13.94 0.16 13.34
N VAL A 157 -13.18 1.06 13.93
CA VAL A 157 -11.81 0.83 14.42
C VAL A 157 -11.71 1.17 15.89
N TYR A 158 -11.04 0.32 16.63
CA TYR A 158 -10.80 0.47 18.07
C TYR A 158 -9.33 0.79 18.30
N VAL A 159 -9.06 1.93 18.94
CA VAL A 159 -7.71 2.34 19.32
C VAL A 159 -7.50 2.10 20.80
N LYS A 160 -6.45 1.36 21.12
CA LYS A 160 -6.02 1.09 22.49
C LYS A 160 -4.50 1.11 22.57
N ASN A 161 -3.96 1.96 23.48
CA ASN A 161 -2.51 2.15 23.63
C ASN A 161 -1.80 2.49 22.31
N GLY A 162 -2.42 3.33 21.49
CA GLY A 162 -1.87 3.72 20.19
C GLY A 162 -1.98 2.67 19.09
N ARG A 163 -2.57 1.50 19.34
CA ARG A 163 -2.78 0.44 18.35
C ARG A 163 -4.21 0.47 17.83
N ALA A 164 -4.36 0.65 16.51
CA ALA A 164 -5.65 0.69 15.82
C ALA A 164 -5.97 -0.68 15.21
N THR A 165 -7.14 -1.25 15.54
CA THR A 165 -7.59 -2.55 15.01
C THR A 165 -9.07 -2.52 14.68
N ASP A 166 -9.51 -3.33 13.72
CA ASP A 166 -10.91 -3.65 13.55
C ASP A 166 -11.41 -4.61 14.66
N LYS A 167 -12.70 -4.96 14.61
CA LYS A 167 -13.35 -5.88 15.59
C LYS A 167 -12.71 -7.29 15.62
N ASP A 168 -12.04 -7.69 14.56
CA ASP A 168 -11.40 -9.00 14.39
C ASP A 168 -9.92 -8.97 14.78
N GLY A 169 -9.40 -7.82 15.20
CA GLY A 169 -8.02 -7.61 15.62
C GLY A 169 -7.05 -7.35 14.46
N THR A 170 -7.57 -7.13 13.23
CA THR A 170 -6.76 -6.73 12.08
C THR A 170 -6.32 -5.28 12.25
N LEU A 171 -5.04 -4.98 12.01
CA LEU A 171 -4.55 -3.60 12.00
C LEU A 171 -5.29 -2.76 10.95
N ALA A 172 -5.63 -1.54 11.31
CA ALA A 172 -6.46 -0.63 10.53
C ALA A 172 -5.83 0.77 10.50
N GLY A 173 -4.82 0.94 9.64
CA GLY A 173 -3.96 2.12 9.64
C GLY A 173 -3.15 2.23 10.93
N SER A 174 -2.49 3.35 11.13
CA SER A 174 -1.70 3.62 12.32
C SER A 174 -2.13 4.90 13.05
N THR A 175 -1.61 5.07 14.25
CA THR A 175 -1.67 6.33 14.99
C THR A 175 -0.31 7.03 15.01
N LEU A 176 0.67 6.50 14.27
CA LEU A 176 2.04 7.00 14.16
C LEU A 176 2.06 8.43 13.60
N THR A 177 2.92 9.28 14.14
CA THR A 177 3.27 10.57 13.54
C THR A 177 4.65 10.50 12.86
N MET A 178 4.94 11.42 11.96
CA MET A 178 6.27 11.46 11.30
C MET A 178 7.40 11.90 12.24
N PHE A 179 7.08 12.29 13.47
CA PHE A 179 8.06 12.76 14.48
C PHE A 179 8.40 11.70 15.52
N GLU A 180 7.73 10.55 15.48
CA GLU A 180 7.99 9.38 16.33
C GLU A 180 8.87 8.36 15.63
#